data_0c949f58ba3fe56dfbd7a94c91fc17fa
#
_entry.id   0c949f58ba3fe56dfbd7a94c91fc17fa
#
_cell.length_a   1.000
_cell.length_b   1.000
_cell.length_c   1.000
_cell.angle_alpha   90.00
_cell.angle_beta   90.00
_cell.angle_gamma   90.00
#
_symmetry.space_group_name_H-M   'P 1'
#
loop_
_entity.id
_entity.type
_entity.pdbx_description
1 polymer ?
#
loop_
_entity_poly.entity_id
_entity_poly.type
_entity_poly.pdbx_seq_one_letter_code
_entity_poly.pdbx_strand_id
1 'polypeptide(L)'
;QEIAMDLGTANTIITTNGKIVVDEPSVVALDRRTDKMIAVGDKAKMMHEKTHENIRTIRPLRDGVIADFYACEQMIRGLIKMVNNRNRLFSPSLRMVIGVPSGSTEVELRAVRDSAEHAGGRDVYLIFEPMAAAIGIGIDVEAPEGNMIVDIGGGSTEIAVISLGGIVANNSIRIAGDDLTADIQEYMSRQHNVK
;
A
#
# COMPACT_ATOMS: atom_id res chain seq x y z
N GLN A 1 -16.31 7.86 9.91
CA GLN A 1 -15.53 8.38 8.77
C GLN A 1 -15.18 7.23 7.84
N GLU A 2 -15.32 7.43 6.52
CA GLU A 2 -14.99 6.43 5.51
C GLU A 2 -13.68 6.81 4.84
N ILE A 3 -12.78 5.83 4.69
CA ILE A 3 -11.52 5.98 3.96
C ILE A 3 -11.32 4.81 3.01
N ALA A 4 -10.72 5.06 1.86
CA ALA A 4 -10.17 4.03 1.01
C ALA A 4 -8.65 4.12 1.05
N MET A 5 -7.98 2.98 1.18
CA MET A 5 -6.53 2.88 1.28
C MET A 5 -6.00 1.95 0.20
N ASP A 6 -5.09 2.48 -0.60
CA ASP A 6 -4.22 1.69 -1.45
C ASP A 6 -2.93 1.43 -0.70
N LEU A 7 -2.77 0.21 -0.19
CA LEU A 7 -1.64 -0.19 0.65
C LEU A 7 -0.54 -0.78 -0.23
N GLY A 8 0.17 0.08 -0.96
CA GLY A 8 1.17 -0.33 -1.94
C GLY A 8 2.56 -0.62 -1.35
N THR A 9 3.35 -1.42 -2.06
CA THR A 9 4.74 -1.74 -1.70
C THR A 9 5.61 -0.48 -1.68
N ALA A 10 5.47 0.41 -2.66
CA ALA A 10 6.25 1.64 -2.79
C ALA A 10 5.60 2.81 -2.06
N ASN A 11 4.32 3.05 -2.31
CA ASN A 11 3.55 4.16 -1.75
C ASN A 11 2.23 3.66 -1.18
N THR A 12 1.74 4.36 -0.15
CA THR A 12 0.39 4.17 0.39
C THR A 12 -0.41 5.44 0.16
N ILE A 13 -1.57 5.29 -0.47
CA ILE A 13 -2.50 6.38 -0.77
C ILE A 13 -3.75 6.20 0.07
N ILE A 14 -4.23 7.28 0.69
CA ILE A 14 -5.51 7.29 1.39
C ILE A 14 -6.40 8.35 0.76
N THR A 15 -7.63 7.94 0.46
CA THR A 15 -8.67 8.85 -0.03
C THR A 15 -9.85 8.92 0.94
N THR A 16 -10.47 10.06 1.01
CA THR A 16 -11.74 10.28 1.71
C THR A 16 -12.60 11.25 0.90
N ASN A 17 -13.90 10.95 0.78
CA ASN A 17 -14.83 11.75 -0.02
C ASN A 17 -14.32 12.02 -1.45
N GLY A 18 -13.72 11.03 -2.09
CA GLY A 18 -13.20 11.12 -3.46
C GLY A 18 -11.95 11.98 -3.64
N LYS A 19 -11.28 12.39 -2.54
CA LYS A 19 -10.05 13.19 -2.57
C LYS A 19 -8.89 12.44 -1.93
N ILE A 20 -7.72 12.51 -2.55
CA ILE A 20 -6.47 12.04 -1.95
C ILE A 20 -6.14 12.96 -0.77
N VAL A 21 -5.99 12.39 0.41
CA VAL A 21 -5.63 13.10 1.66
C VAL A 21 -4.29 12.66 2.21
N VAL A 22 -3.79 11.51 1.79
CA VAL A 22 -2.44 11.00 2.07
C VAL A 22 -1.90 10.37 0.80
N ASP A 23 -0.67 10.70 0.44
CA ASP A 23 0.14 10.06 -0.60
C ASP A 23 1.57 10.05 -0.08
N GLU A 24 1.98 8.93 0.49
CA GLU A 24 3.22 8.81 1.24
C GLU A 24 3.97 7.52 0.86
N PRO A 25 5.31 7.55 0.85
CA PRO A 25 6.09 6.33 0.73
C PRO A 25 5.74 5.32 1.83
N SER A 26 5.67 4.04 1.47
CA SER A 26 5.41 2.94 2.41
C SER A 26 6.67 2.60 3.22
N VAL A 27 7.08 3.53 4.07
CA VAL A 27 8.30 3.45 4.89
C VAL A 27 8.01 3.89 6.31
N VAL A 28 8.56 3.18 7.29
CA VAL A 28 8.55 3.54 8.72
C VAL A 28 9.97 3.71 9.23
N ALA A 29 10.19 4.68 10.09
CA ALA A 29 11.40 4.81 10.88
C ALA A 29 11.10 4.43 12.33
N LEU A 30 11.87 3.47 12.86
CA LEU A 30 11.76 2.97 14.22
C LEU A 30 13.04 3.29 15.00
N ASP A 31 12.88 3.59 16.28
CA ASP A 31 14.00 3.64 17.22
C ASP A 31 14.53 2.22 17.44
N ARG A 32 15.84 1.99 17.19
CA ARG A 32 16.46 0.65 17.28
C ARG A 32 16.43 0.05 18.68
N ARG A 33 16.35 0.89 19.71
CA ARG A 33 16.40 0.45 21.10
C ARG A 33 15.02 0.13 21.66
N THR A 34 14.00 0.88 21.23
CA THR A 34 12.66 0.80 21.82
C THR A 34 11.62 0.23 20.85
N ASP A 35 11.97 0.03 19.58
CA ASP A 35 11.09 -0.33 18.48
C ASP A 35 9.89 0.62 18.28
N LYS A 36 9.91 1.80 18.91
CA LYS A 36 8.85 2.79 18.75
C LYS A 36 8.97 3.51 17.42
N MET A 37 7.83 3.77 16.79
CA MET A 37 7.76 4.55 15.57
C MET A 37 8.16 6.00 15.84
N ILE A 38 9.14 6.48 15.06
CA ILE A 38 9.63 7.87 15.08
C ILE A 38 8.96 8.65 13.96
N ALA A 39 8.87 8.07 12.78
CA ALA A 39 8.33 8.73 11.60
C ALA A 39 7.73 7.71 10.62
N VAL A 40 6.89 8.20 9.70
CA VAL A 40 6.28 7.44 8.63
C VAL A 40 6.29 8.27 7.34
N GLY A 41 6.28 7.61 6.20
CA GLY A 41 6.20 8.27 4.90
C GLY A 41 7.49 9.02 4.53
N ASP A 42 7.35 10.18 3.91
CA ASP A 42 8.47 11.00 3.46
C ASP A 42 9.47 11.34 4.57
N LYS A 43 8.97 11.59 5.78
CA LYS A 43 9.84 11.85 6.94
C LYS A 43 10.71 10.64 7.27
N ALA A 44 10.15 9.44 7.21
CA ALA A 44 10.90 8.20 7.43
C ALA A 44 11.91 7.95 6.31
N LYS A 45 11.51 8.20 5.05
CA LYS A 45 12.39 8.06 3.88
C LYS A 45 13.60 8.99 3.98
N MET A 46 13.40 10.25 4.35
CA MET A 46 14.50 11.20 4.56
C MET A 46 15.47 10.79 5.68
N MET A 47 14.99 10.07 6.70
CA MET A 47 15.85 9.52 7.76
C MET A 47 16.70 8.36 7.26
N HIS A 48 16.25 7.59 6.29
CA HIS A 48 17.02 6.51 5.68
C HIS A 48 18.28 7.03 4.99
N GLU A 49 18.19 8.18 4.34
CA GLU A 49 19.31 8.82 3.63
C GLU A 49 20.36 9.42 4.56
N LYS A 50 19.99 9.66 5.84
CA LYS A 50 20.83 10.35 6.83
C LYS A 50 21.37 9.38 7.89
N THR A 51 21.85 8.20 7.54
CA THR A 51 22.43 7.18 8.43
C THR A 51 22.56 7.60 9.91
N HIS A 52 21.51 7.33 10.71
CA HIS A 52 21.54 7.58 12.14
C HIS A 52 21.63 6.22 12.88
N GLU A 53 22.65 6.03 13.71
CA GLU A 53 22.93 4.74 14.37
C GLU A 53 21.75 4.19 15.18
N ASN A 54 20.90 5.06 15.71
CA ASN A 54 19.76 4.70 16.55
C ASN A 54 18.43 4.56 15.78
N ILE A 55 18.42 4.77 14.48
CA ILE A 55 17.21 4.71 13.66
C ILE A 55 17.36 3.58 12.64
N ARG A 56 16.31 2.75 12.52
CA ARG A 56 16.17 1.81 11.40
C ARG A 56 14.94 2.17 10.58
N THR A 57 15.09 2.20 9.28
CA THR A 57 13.96 2.36 8.35
C THR A 57 13.57 1.01 7.79
N ILE A 58 12.27 0.78 7.69
CA ILE A 58 11.69 -0.46 7.21
C ILE A 58 10.66 -0.14 6.14
N ARG A 59 10.67 -0.91 5.06
CA ARG A 59 9.54 -1.01 4.11
C ARG A 59 8.70 -2.21 4.55
N PRO A 60 7.50 -1.98 5.13
CA PRO A 60 6.70 -3.06 5.71
C PRO A 60 6.15 -4.03 4.69
N LEU A 61 5.99 -3.57 3.43
CA LEU A 61 5.51 -4.38 2.32
C LEU A 61 6.64 -4.69 1.35
N ARG A 62 6.64 -5.92 0.83
CA ARG A 62 7.52 -6.39 -0.22
C ARG A 62 6.71 -7.26 -1.18
N ASP A 63 6.90 -7.04 -2.49
CA ASP A 63 6.25 -7.83 -3.53
C ASP A 63 4.72 -7.92 -3.38
N GLY A 64 4.08 -6.83 -2.92
CA GLY A 64 2.65 -6.75 -2.70
C GLY A 64 2.15 -7.38 -1.39
N VAL A 65 3.02 -7.91 -0.53
CA VAL A 65 2.63 -8.58 0.72
C VAL A 65 3.26 -7.92 1.95
N ILE A 66 2.66 -8.14 3.12
CA ILE A 66 3.22 -7.67 4.39
C ILE A 66 4.42 -8.54 4.77
N ALA A 67 5.61 -7.95 4.78
CA ALA A 67 6.85 -8.58 5.22
C ALA A 67 7.14 -8.37 6.71
N ASP A 68 6.67 -7.24 7.27
CA ASP A 68 6.79 -6.92 8.70
C ASP A 68 5.43 -6.43 9.22
N PHE A 69 4.74 -7.28 9.95
CA PHE A 69 3.38 -7.01 10.46
C PHE A 69 3.35 -5.81 11.42
N TYR A 70 4.28 -5.76 12.36
CA TYR A 70 4.34 -4.67 13.33
C TYR A 70 4.61 -3.32 12.67
N ALA A 71 5.60 -3.28 11.77
CA ALA A 71 5.92 -2.06 11.02
C ALA A 71 4.74 -1.62 10.14
N CYS A 72 4.01 -2.57 9.54
CA CYS A 72 2.81 -2.28 8.73
C CYS A 72 1.70 -1.67 9.58
N GLU A 73 1.40 -2.25 10.74
CA GLU A 73 0.42 -1.70 11.68
C GLU A 73 0.80 -0.27 12.11
N GLN A 74 2.06 -0.06 12.48
CA GLN A 74 2.54 1.27 12.87
C GLN A 74 2.45 2.27 11.72
N MET A 75 2.75 1.84 10.48
CA MET A 75 2.60 2.65 9.28
C MET A 75 1.14 3.08 9.07
N ILE A 76 0.22 2.13 9.04
CA ILE A 76 -1.21 2.41 8.86
C ILE A 76 -1.71 3.37 9.96
N ARG A 77 -1.35 3.12 11.20
CA ARG A 77 -1.69 3.99 12.34
C ARG A 77 -1.14 5.41 12.20
N GLY A 78 0.10 5.54 11.73
CA GLY A 78 0.74 6.82 11.48
C GLY A 78 0.06 7.60 10.34
N LEU A 79 -0.25 6.91 9.23
CA LEU A 79 -0.91 7.52 8.07
C LEU A 79 -2.37 7.93 8.39
N ILE A 80 -3.11 7.11 9.15
CA ILE A 80 -4.46 7.48 9.62
C ILE A 80 -4.43 8.75 10.49
N LYS A 81 -3.40 8.93 11.32
CA LYS A 81 -3.23 10.16 12.10
C LYS A 81 -3.06 11.41 11.24
N MET A 82 -2.50 11.28 10.03
CA MET A 82 -2.41 12.40 9.08
C MET A 82 -3.78 12.80 8.53
N VAL A 83 -4.69 11.84 8.33
CA VAL A 83 -6.06 12.09 7.88
C VAL A 83 -6.88 12.80 8.95
N ASN A 84 -6.70 12.40 10.21
CA ASN A 84 -7.44 12.95 11.33
C ASN A 84 -6.79 14.26 11.78
N ASN A 85 -7.36 15.38 11.36
CA ASN A 85 -6.92 16.72 11.78
C ASN A 85 -6.81 16.77 13.31
N ARG A 86 -5.71 17.30 13.83
CA ARG A 86 -5.18 17.25 15.20
C ARG A 86 -6.12 17.71 16.36
N ASN A 87 -7.35 18.13 16.07
CA ASN A 87 -8.23 18.79 17.06
C ASN A 87 -9.50 18.00 17.41
N ARG A 88 -9.62 16.71 17.08
CA ARG A 88 -10.80 15.93 17.49
C ARG A 88 -10.51 15.16 18.78
N LEU A 89 -11.24 15.52 19.83
CA LEU A 89 -11.22 14.86 21.16
C LEU A 89 -11.65 13.39 21.12
N PHE A 90 -12.32 12.96 20.05
CA PHE A 90 -12.76 11.58 19.82
C PHE A 90 -12.29 11.10 18.45
N SER A 91 -11.63 9.96 18.41
CA SER A 91 -11.34 9.27 17.16
C SER A 91 -12.66 8.80 16.54
N PRO A 92 -13.02 9.24 15.33
CA PRO A 92 -14.22 8.72 14.68
C PRO A 92 -14.05 7.23 14.41
N SER A 93 -15.13 6.46 14.51
CA SER A 93 -15.16 5.10 14.00
C SER A 93 -14.80 5.11 12.51
N LEU A 94 -13.76 4.36 12.13
CA LEU A 94 -13.27 4.31 10.77
C LEU A 94 -13.85 3.09 10.05
N ARG A 95 -14.57 3.34 8.94
CA ARG A 95 -14.87 2.34 7.94
C ARG A 95 -13.79 2.41 6.87
N MET A 96 -13.15 1.29 6.59
CA MET A 96 -11.99 1.23 5.70
C MET A 96 -12.24 0.25 4.56
N VAL A 97 -11.92 0.67 3.34
CA VAL A 97 -11.77 -0.21 2.19
C VAL A 97 -10.29 -0.23 1.81
N ILE A 98 -9.70 -1.41 1.72
CA ILE A 98 -8.27 -1.56 1.44
C ILE A 98 -8.07 -2.41 0.20
N GLY A 99 -7.28 -1.90 -0.76
CA GLY A 99 -6.83 -2.63 -1.93
C GLY A 99 -5.85 -3.74 -1.54
N VAL A 100 -6.02 -4.90 -2.13
CA VAL A 100 -5.13 -6.07 -1.96
C VAL A 100 -4.88 -6.74 -3.31
N PRO A 101 -3.69 -7.32 -3.53
CA PRO A 101 -3.40 -8.08 -4.75
C PRO A 101 -4.37 -9.23 -4.94
N SER A 102 -4.76 -9.49 -6.19
CA SER A 102 -5.71 -10.57 -6.52
C SER A 102 -5.16 -11.97 -6.24
N GLY A 103 -3.83 -12.12 -6.20
CA GLY A 103 -3.13 -13.36 -5.84
C GLY A 103 -2.86 -13.53 -4.35
N SER A 104 -3.43 -12.69 -3.48
CA SER A 104 -3.21 -12.77 -2.03
C SER A 104 -3.78 -14.06 -1.43
N THR A 105 -2.99 -14.68 -0.56
CA THR A 105 -3.42 -15.85 0.24
C THR A 105 -4.35 -15.43 1.38
N GLU A 106 -5.11 -16.36 1.92
CA GLU A 106 -5.97 -16.13 3.09
C GLU A 106 -5.19 -15.57 4.29
N VAL A 107 -3.95 -16.01 4.48
CA VAL A 107 -3.07 -15.53 5.55
C VAL A 107 -2.69 -14.07 5.32
N GLU A 108 -2.36 -13.69 4.09
CA GLU A 108 -2.04 -12.31 3.70
C GLU A 108 -3.25 -11.39 3.85
N LEU A 109 -4.43 -11.82 3.39
CA LEU A 109 -5.68 -11.07 3.55
C LEU A 109 -6.00 -10.82 5.03
N ARG A 110 -5.83 -11.85 5.88
CA ARG A 110 -6.01 -11.71 7.32
C ARG A 110 -5.01 -10.73 7.92
N ALA A 111 -3.74 -10.80 7.52
CA ALA A 111 -2.70 -9.90 8.00
C ALA A 111 -3.02 -8.41 7.71
N VAL A 112 -3.52 -8.11 6.50
CA VAL A 112 -3.96 -6.76 6.13
C VAL A 112 -5.13 -6.31 7.01
N ARG A 113 -6.15 -7.16 7.17
CA ARG A 113 -7.32 -6.86 7.98
C ARG A 113 -6.95 -6.59 9.44
N ASP A 114 -6.18 -7.50 10.06
CA ASP A 114 -5.77 -7.38 11.46
C ASP A 114 -4.93 -6.10 11.68
N SER A 115 -4.01 -5.78 10.76
CA SER A 115 -3.22 -4.54 10.81
C SER A 115 -4.10 -3.30 10.79
N ALA A 116 -5.13 -3.28 9.93
CA ALA A 116 -6.06 -2.16 9.81
C ALA A 116 -6.96 -2.02 11.05
N GLU A 117 -7.47 -3.13 11.59
CA GLU A 117 -8.29 -3.15 12.80
C GLU A 117 -7.48 -2.67 14.01
N HIS A 118 -6.25 -3.15 14.18
CA HIS A 118 -5.35 -2.70 15.25
C HIS A 118 -4.96 -1.22 15.10
N ALA A 119 -4.93 -0.70 13.88
CA ALA A 119 -4.68 0.71 13.62
C ALA A 119 -5.91 1.61 13.86
N GLY A 120 -7.08 1.04 14.16
CA GLY A 120 -8.30 1.77 14.51
C GLY A 120 -9.45 1.63 13.52
N GLY A 121 -9.34 0.73 12.54
CA GLY A 121 -10.45 0.34 11.66
C GLY A 121 -11.52 -0.41 12.45
N ARG A 122 -12.79 0.01 12.32
CA ARG A 122 -13.92 -0.69 12.91
C ARG A 122 -14.54 -1.68 11.95
N ASP A 123 -14.81 -1.20 10.74
CA ASP A 123 -15.37 -2.00 9.65
C ASP A 123 -14.33 -2.00 8.54
N VAL A 124 -13.64 -3.12 8.33
CA VAL A 124 -12.57 -3.25 7.33
C VAL A 124 -13.04 -4.17 6.21
N TYR A 125 -13.06 -3.63 5.01
CA TYR A 125 -13.38 -4.34 3.77
C TYR A 125 -12.14 -4.42 2.89
N LEU A 126 -11.94 -5.55 2.23
CA LEU A 126 -10.87 -5.75 1.27
C LEU A 126 -11.46 -5.80 -0.13
N ILE A 127 -10.78 -5.17 -1.07
CA ILE A 127 -11.11 -5.20 -2.50
C ILE A 127 -9.86 -5.59 -3.28
N PHE A 128 -10.01 -6.40 -4.33
CA PHE A 128 -8.87 -6.70 -5.20
C PHE A 128 -8.46 -5.47 -6.01
N GLU A 129 -7.16 -5.19 -6.06
CA GLU A 129 -6.58 -4.01 -6.72
C GLU A 129 -7.08 -3.82 -8.16
N PRO A 130 -7.10 -4.84 -9.04
CA PRO A 130 -7.61 -4.63 -10.40
C PRO A 130 -9.09 -4.29 -10.47
N MET A 131 -9.90 -4.77 -9.52
CA MET A 131 -11.32 -4.37 -9.42
C MET A 131 -11.44 -2.90 -9.00
N ALA A 132 -10.65 -2.48 -7.99
CA ALA A 132 -10.61 -1.10 -7.55
C ALA A 132 -10.13 -0.16 -8.67
N ALA A 133 -9.12 -0.56 -9.42
CA ALA A 133 -8.60 0.18 -10.57
C ALA A 133 -9.68 0.34 -11.67
N ALA A 134 -10.40 -0.73 -12.02
CA ALA A 134 -11.47 -0.69 -13.00
C ALA A 134 -12.58 0.30 -12.60
N ILE A 135 -13.02 0.26 -11.35
CA ILE A 135 -13.99 1.20 -10.80
C ILE A 135 -13.45 2.63 -10.86
N GLY A 136 -12.19 2.82 -10.48
CA GLY A 136 -11.54 4.13 -10.42
C GLY A 136 -11.41 4.83 -11.76
N ILE A 137 -11.22 4.08 -12.85
CA ILE A 137 -11.18 4.62 -14.22
C ILE A 137 -12.55 4.68 -14.90
N GLY A 138 -13.62 4.34 -14.17
CA GLY A 138 -15.01 4.49 -14.65
C GLY A 138 -15.50 3.35 -15.55
N ILE A 139 -14.88 2.16 -15.50
CA ILE A 139 -15.41 0.97 -16.18
C ILE A 139 -16.67 0.52 -15.45
N ASP A 140 -17.73 0.22 -16.21
CA ASP A 140 -18.90 -0.49 -15.69
C ASP A 140 -18.54 -1.96 -15.46
N VAL A 141 -18.14 -2.27 -14.24
CA VAL A 141 -17.67 -3.62 -13.86
C VAL A 141 -18.81 -4.65 -13.85
N GLU A 142 -20.07 -4.21 -13.80
CA GLU A 142 -21.24 -5.10 -13.81
C GLU A 142 -21.70 -5.44 -15.23
N ALA A 143 -21.18 -4.74 -16.24
CA ALA A 143 -21.49 -5.02 -17.63
C ALA A 143 -21.02 -6.44 -18.05
N PRO A 144 -21.70 -7.05 -19.05
CA PRO A 144 -21.32 -8.38 -19.53
C PRO A 144 -20.05 -8.40 -20.39
N GLU A 145 -19.56 -7.24 -20.81
CA GLU A 145 -18.31 -7.15 -21.56
C GLU A 145 -17.11 -7.50 -20.68
N GLY A 146 -16.16 -8.25 -21.25
CA GLY A 146 -14.88 -8.53 -20.61
C GLY A 146 -13.93 -7.33 -20.75
N ASN A 147 -13.52 -6.74 -19.61
CA ASN A 147 -12.54 -5.68 -19.56
C ASN A 147 -11.27 -6.21 -18.90
N MET A 148 -10.13 -6.09 -19.60
CA MET A 148 -8.84 -6.45 -19.05
C MET A 148 -8.15 -5.25 -18.42
N ILE A 149 -7.75 -5.42 -17.17
CA ILE A 149 -6.96 -4.46 -16.41
C ILE A 149 -5.56 -5.01 -16.24
N VAL A 150 -4.55 -4.17 -16.47
CA VAL A 150 -3.15 -4.42 -16.14
C VAL A 150 -2.73 -3.32 -15.19
N ASP A 151 -2.49 -3.69 -13.95
CA ASP A 151 -2.06 -2.78 -12.88
C ASP A 151 -0.60 -3.09 -12.51
N ILE A 152 0.29 -2.14 -12.79
CA ILE A 152 1.73 -2.28 -12.53
C ILE A 152 2.08 -1.42 -11.33
N GLY A 153 2.19 -2.06 -10.17
CA GLY A 153 2.57 -1.42 -8.92
C GLY A 153 4.09 -1.31 -8.71
N GLY A 154 4.50 -1.11 -7.47
CA GLY A 154 5.92 -1.13 -7.07
C GLY A 154 6.47 -2.55 -6.95
N GLY A 155 5.72 -3.46 -6.33
CA GLY A 155 6.17 -4.82 -6.00
C GLY A 155 5.45 -5.94 -6.73
N SER A 156 4.30 -5.68 -7.36
CA SER A 156 3.53 -6.69 -8.10
C SER A 156 2.88 -6.07 -9.34
N THR A 157 2.65 -6.91 -10.35
CA THR A 157 1.83 -6.60 -11.52
C THR A 157 0.63 -7.51 -11.53
N GLU A 158 -0.56 -6.91 -11.50
CA GLU A 158 -1.85 -7.58 -11.49
C GLU A 158 -2.48 -7.52 -12.88
N ILE A 159 -2.91 -8.65 -13.40
CA ILE A 159 -3.64 -8.74 -14.66
C ILE A 159 -4.97 -9.42 -14.37
N ALA A 160 -6.08 -8.77 -14.68
CA ALA A 160 -7.39 -9.33 -14.46
C ALA A 160 -8.34 -9.03 -15.61
N VAL A 161 -9.23 -9.97 -15.90
CA VAL A 161 -10.39 -9.76 -16.76
C VAL A 161 -11.63 -9.70 -15.87
N ILE A 162 -12.38 -8.61 -16.00
CA ILE A 162 -13.56 -8.31 -15.20
C ILE A 162 -14.79 -8.36 -16.08
N SER A 163 -15.83 -9.03 -15.63
CA SER A 163 -17.14 -9.09 -16.29
C SER A 163 -18.20 -9.47 -15.25
N LEU A 164 -19.40 -8.93 -15.39
CA LEU A 164 -20.56 -9.23 -14.52
C LEU A 164 -20.26 -9.08 -13.02
N GLY A 165 -19.54 -8.05 -12.64
CA GLY A 165 -19.20 -7.74 -11.25
C GLY A 165 -18.13 -8.64 -10.62
N GLY A 166 -17.48 -9.53 -11.39
CA GLY A 166 -16.49 -10.47 -10.90
C GLY A 166 -15.21 -10.49 -11.71
N ILE A 167 -14.16 -11.03 -11.11
CA ILE A 167 -12.91 -11.35 -11.79
C ILE A 167 -13.05 -12.74 -12.40
N VAL A 168 -13.10 -12.83 -13.73
CA VAL A 168 -13.27 -14.09 -14.47
C VAL A 168 -11.95 -14.78 -14.80
N ALA A 169 -10.86 -14.01 -14.85
CA ALA A 169 -9.51 -14.52 -15.01
C ALA A 169 -8.53 -13.53 -14.37
N ASN A 170 -7.51 -14.03 -13.71
CA ASN A 170 -6.46 -13.19 -13.15
C ASN A 170 -5.10 -13.90 -13.16
N ASN A 171 -4.06 -13.08 -13.16
CA ASN A 171 -2.69 -13.49 -12.92
C ASN A 171 -1.98 -12.39 -12.14
N SER A 172 -1.15 -12.77 -11.19
CA SER A 172 -0.32 -11.88 -10.39
C SER A 172 1.13 -12.32 -10.50
N ILE A 173 2.00 -11.38 -10.86
CA ILE A 173 3.44 -11.61 -10.94
C ILE A 173 4.18 -10.63 -10.03
N ARG A 174 5.25 -11.12 -9.39
CA ARG A 174 6.08 -10.33 -8.47
C ARG A 174 7.26 -9.70 -9.23
N ILE A 175 6.95 -9.05 -10.35
CA ILE A 175 7.85 -8.24 -11.16
C ILE A 175 7.13 -6.94 -11.44
N ALA A 176 7.67 -5.81 -11.00
CA ALA A 176 7.02 -4.52 -11.13
C ALA A 176 8.02 -3.36 -11.05
N GLY A 177 7.58 -2.19 -10.65
CA GLY A 177 8.36 -0.95 -10.69
C GLY A 177 9.70 -1.00 -9.98
N ASP A 178 9.81 -1.69 -8.85
CA ASP A 178 11.07 -1.82 -8.10
C ASP A 178 12.10 -2.63 -8.91
N ASP A 179 11.68 -3.71 -9.61
CA ASP A 179 12.56 -4.51 -10.48
C ASP A 179 13.01 -3.69 -11.70
N LEU A 180 12.08 -2.98 -12.35
CA LEU A 180 12.39 -2.10 -13.48
C LEU A 180 13.39 -1.01 -13.06
N THR A 181 13.26 -0.44 -11.88
CA THR A 181 14.19 0.54 -11.33
C THR A 181 15.57 -0.08 -11.10
N ALA A 182 15.62 -1.29 -10.55
CA ALA A 182 16.89 -2.01 -10.34
C ALA A 182 17.60 -2.31 -11.65
N ASP A 183 16.86 -2.73 -12.69
CA ASP A 183 17.42 -2.99 -14.03
C ASP A 183 17.99 -1.73 -14.67
N ILE A 184 17.30 -0.58 -14.53
CA ILE A 184 17.80 0.71 -15.00
C ILE A 184 19.08 1.10 -14.26
N GLN A 185 19.11 0.96 -12.94
CA GLN A 185 20.29 1.26 -12.12
C GLN A 185 21.48 0.37 -12.53
N GLU A 186 21.23 -0.93 -12.74
CA GLU A 186 22.26 -1.85 -13.18
C GLU A 186 22.81 -1.49 -14.56
N TYR A 187 21.94 -1.14 -15.51
CA TYR A 187 22.33 -0.67 -16.82
C TYR A 187 23.19 0.59 -16.75
N MET A 188 22.77 1.59 -15.97
CA MET A 188 23.51 2.85 -15.80
C MET A 188 24.89 2.60 -15.14
N SER A 189 24.94 1.71 -14.16
CA SER A 189 26.21 1.36 -13.52
C SER A 189 27.17 0.67 -14.49
N ARG A 190 26.69 -0.32 -15.26
CA ARG A 190 27.53 -1.09 -16.17
C ARG A 190 27.96 -0.31 -17.41
N GLN A 191 27.06 0.47 -18.01
CA GLN A 191 27.32 1.15 -19.30
C GLN A 191 27.91 2.55 -19.13
N HIS A 192 27.55 3.24 -18.05
CA HIS A 192 27.91 4.65 -17.84
C HIS A 192 28.71 4.90 -16.56
N ASN A 193 29.02 3.85 -15.78
CA ASN A 193 29.77 3.93 -14.53
C ASN A 193 29.16 4.95 -13.52
N VAL A 194 27.82 5.06 -13.52
CA VAL A 194 27.05 5.90 -12.61
C VAL A 194 26.52 5.02 -11.47
N LYS A 195 26.60 5.51 -10.24
CA LYS A 195 26.07 4.85 -9.03
C LYS A 195 24.80 5.50 -8.57
#